data_fd2eac82e16760b9090bdcf4c3012e46
#
_entry.id   fd2eac82e16760b9090bdcf4c3012e46
#
_cell.length_a   1.000
_cell.length_b   1.000
_cell.length_c   1.000
_cell.angle_alpha   90.00
_cell.angle_beta   90.00
_cell.angle_gamma   90.00
#
_symmetry.space_group_name_H-M   'P 1'
#
loop_
_entity.id
_entity.type
_entity.pdbx_description
1 polymer ?
#
loop_
_entity_poly.entity_id
_entity_poly.type
_entity_poly.pdbx_seq_one_letter_code
_entity_poly.pdbx_strand_id
1 'polypeptide(L)'
;HSNLNKLSNNEIIYKIKKANKSIQKNLNFNSDIFSYPYGESNLENEKIVKSLGFRIAFSQHSNHIYRGENIMRLPRFSFNEEFGKLDRFKMILESKALAVYDVIPKDTIINSSFIGMGFSTNHKLNSINCFHSNSVKLETFRIPPNRLEIRFLEPIKKGRNRIT
;
A
#
# COMPACT_ATOMS: atom_id res chain seq x y z
N HIS A 1 2.88 11.84 -13.94
CA HIS A 1 3.58 10.81 -13.16
C HIS A 1 3.56 9.47 -13.90
N SER A 2 4.69 8.77 -13.90
CA SER A 2 4.76 7.41 -14.45
C SER A 2 4.46 6.38 -13.36
N ASN A 3 3.70 5.34 -13.69
CA ASN A 3 3.55 4.20 -12.80
C ASN A 3 4.88 3.42 -12.78
N LEU A 4 5.51 3.33 -11.61
CA LEU A 4 6.82 2.69 -11.47
C LEU A 4 6.79 1.19 -11.79
N ASN A 5 5.67 0.52 -11.54
CA ASN A 5 5.52 -0.91 -11.83
C ASN A 5 5.53 -1.25 -13.35
N LYS A 6 5.52 -0.24 -14.20
CA LYS A 6 5.57 -0.38 -15.67
C LYS A 6 6.93 0.01 -16.26
N LEU A 7 7.90 0.35 -15.43
CA LEU A 7 9.22 0.83 -15.83
C LEU A 7 10.29 -0.19 -15.47
N SER A 8 11.37 -0.20 -16.24
CA SER A 8 12.58 -0.91 -15.86
C SER A 8 13.29 -0.24 -14.67
N ASN A 9 14.11 -0.99 -13.95
CA ASN A 9 14.86 -0.48 -12.81
C ASN A 9 15.71 0.76 -13.18
N ASN A 10 16.34 0.77 -14.34
CA ASN A 10 17.14 1.89 -14.80
C ASN A 10 16.29 3.14 -15.05
N GLU A 11 15.11 2.98 -15.63
CA GLU A 11 14.18 4.09 -15.83
C GLU A 11 13.66 4.66 -14.51
N ILE A 12 13.36 3.80 -13.53
CA ILE A 12 12.94 4.22 -12.18
C ILE A 12 14.05 5.06 -11.54
N ILE A 13 15.27 4.54 -11.51
CA ILE A 13 16.44 5.22 -10.94
C ILE A 13 16.66 6.59 -11.62
N TYR A 14 16.64 6.61 -12.96
CA TYR A 14 16.80 7.84 -13.74
C TYR A 14 15.72 8.89 -13.39
N LYS A 15 14.46 8.49 -13.38
CA LYS A 15 13.34 9.42 -13.10
C LYS A 15 13.39 9.98 -11.68
N ILE A 16 13.72 9.14 -10.69
CA ILE A 16 13.82 9.59 -9.29
C ILE A 16 15.00 10.54 -9.14
N LYS A 17 16.18 10.22 -9.66
CA LYS A 17 17.35 11.11 -9.62
C LYS A 17 17.09 12.44 -10.33
N LYS A 18 16.40 12.42 -11.47
CA LYS A 18 16.01 13.64 -12.20
C LYS A 18 15.07 14.52 -11.37
N ALA A 19 14.08 13.93 -10.69
CA ALA A 19 13.16 14.65 -9.82
C ALA A 19 13.90 15.29 -8.63
N ASN A 20 14.74 14.54 -7.93
CA ASN A 20 15.55 15.06 -6.81
C ASN A 20 16.48 16.20 -7.24
N LYS A 21 17.14 16.05 -8.40
CA LYS A 21 18.00 17.13 -8.95
C LYS A 21 17.19 18.41 -9.21
N SER A 22 15.95 18.28 -9.68
CA SER A 22 15.06 19.42 -9.89
C SER A 22 14.67 20.09 -8.56
N ILE A 23 14.32 19.28 -7.54
CA ILE A 23 13.99 19.79 -6.19
C ILE A 23 15.20 20.52 -5.61
N GLN A 24 16.37 19.91 -5.67
CA GLN A 24 17.61 20.54 -5.17
C GLN A 24 17.92 21.86 -5.88
N LYS A 25 17.81 21.86 -7.21
CA LYS A 25 18.11 23.07 -7.99
C LYS A 25 17.18 24.25 -7.66
N ASN A 26 15.88 23.97 -7.45
CA ASN A 26 14.88 25.03 -7.29
C ASN A 26 14.62 25.40 -5.83
N LEU A 27 14.81 24.47 -4.89
CA LEU A 27 14.48 24.64 -3.49
C LEU A 27 15.69 24.53 -2.55
N ASN A 28 16.88 24.24 -3.09
CA ASN A 28 18.10 23.96 -2.32
C ASN A 28 17.87 22.92 -1.21
N PHE A 29 17.10 21.89 -1.51
CA PHE A 29 16.65 20.86 -0.57
C PHE A 29 16.78 19.46 -1.19
N ASN A 30 17.28 18.50 -0.42
CA ASN A 30 17.29 17.10 -0.78
C ASN A 30 16.22 16.35 0.02
N SER A 31 15.20 15.82 -0.64
CA SER A 31 14.18 15.04 0.04
C SER A 31 14.71 13.65 0.37
N ASP A 32 14.50 13.23 1.61
CA ASP A 32 14.69 11.86 2.08
C ASP A 32 13.36 11.10 2.30
N ILE A 33 12.27 11.73 1.86
CA ILE A 33 10.92 11.18 1.91
C ILE A 33 10.42 11.01 0.47
N PHE A 34 9.85 9.82 0.19
CA PHE A 34 9.32 9.48 -1.12
C PHE A 34 7.81 9.22 -1.07
N SER A 35 7.10 9.49 -2.14
CA SER A 35 5.71 9.09 -2.31
C SER A 35 5.55 8.39 -3.65
N TYR A 36 5.11 7.13 -3.61
CA TYR A 36 4.93 6.35 -4.84
C TYR A 36 3.85 6.96 -5.71
N PRO A 37 4.11 7.18 -7.03
CA PRO A 37 3.07 7.56 -7.98
C PRO A 37 1.90 6.58 -7.92
N TYR A 38 0.68 7.10 -7.80
CA TYR A 38 -0.56 6.33 -7.63
C TYR A 38 -0.61 5.46 -6.35
N GLY A 39 0.38 5.61 -5.45
CA GLY A 39 0.55 4.78 -4.27
C GLY A 39 0.96 3.33 -4.58
N GLU A 40 1.38 3.04 -5.79
CA GLU A 40 1.72 1.69 -6.23
C GLU A 40 3.22 1.43 -6.05
N SER A 41 3.53 0.45 -5.22
CA SER A 41 4.88 -0.07 -5.00
C SER A 41 4.90 -1.59 -5.11
N ASN A 42 6.05 -2.16 -5.29
CA ASN A 42 6.36 -3.57 -5.14
C ASN A 42 7.69 -3.71 -4.40
N LEU A 43 8.06 -4.92 -4.00
CA LEU A 43 9.27 -5.16 -3.23
C LEU A 43 10.55 -4.67 -3.94
N GLU A 44 10.59 -4.75 -5.27
CA GLU A 44 11.74 -4.29 -6.06
C GLU A 44 11.83 -2.76 -6.07
N ASN A 45 10.71 -2.08 -6.29
CA ASN A 45 10.65 -0.62 -6.25
C ASN A 45 11.02 -0.07 -4.85
N GLU A 46 10.59 -0.76 -3.78
CA GLU A 46 10.95 -0.41 -2.41
C GLU A 46 12.46 -0.48 -2.18
N LYS A 47 13.12 -1.54 -2.67
CA LYS A 47 14.59 -1.67 -2.60
C LYS A 47 15.30 -0.56 -3.38
N ILE A 48 14.82 -0.22 -4.59
CA ILE A 48 15.38 0.86 -5.40
C ILE A 48 15.25 2.20 -4.67
N VAL A 49 14.07 2.54 -4.18
CA VAL A 49 13.83 3.78 -3.45
C VAL A 49 14.74 3.88 -2.22
N LYS A 50 14.85 2.80 -1.45
CA LYS A 50 15.75 2.73 -0.30
C LYS A 50 17.23 2.91 -0.70
N SER A 51 17.68 2.27 -1.79
CA SER A 51 19.06 2.37 -2.28
C SER A 51 19.43 3.77 -2.78
N LEU A 52 18.43 4.58 -3.14
CA LEU A 52 18.60 5.98 -3.54
C LEU A 52 18.67 6.95 -2.35
N GLY A 53 18.65 6.44 -1.12
CA GLY A 53 18.83 7.23 0.09
C GLY A 53 17.55 7.75 0.73
N PHE A 54 16.38 7.37 0.24
CA PHE A 54 15.13 7.70 0.91
C PHE A 54 14.98 6.89 2.20
N ARG A 55 14.62 7.56 3.28
CA ARG A 55 14.43 6.96 4.59
C ARG A 55 13.01 6.48 4.82
N ILE A 56 12.04 7.12 4.19
CA ILE A 56 10.61 6.87 4.35
C ILE A 56 9.94 6.95 2.98
N ALA A 57 8.99 6.05 2.72
CA ALA A 57 8.19 6.10 1.51
C ALA A 57 6.71 5.83 1.79
N PHE A 58 5.82 6.61 1.16
CA PHE A 58 4.38 6.52 1.33
C PHE A 58 3.70 5.87 0.12
N SER A 59 2.87 4.90 0.41
CA SER A 59 1.88 4.32 -0.51
C SER A 59 0.56 5.10 -0.43
N GLN A 60 -0.56 4.49 -0.84
CA GLN A 60 -1.89 5.13 -0.79
C GLN A 60 -2.96 4.17 -0.20
N HIS A 61 -2.55 3.14 0.53
CA HIS A 61 -3.49 2.37 1.31
C HIS A 61 -3.83 3.11 2.60
N SER A 62 -5.08 3.00 3.03
CA SER A 62 -5.59 3.73 4.20
C SER A 62 -5.37 2.92 5.47
N ASN A 63 -4.54 3.42 6.36
CA ASN A 63 -4.33 2.91 7.72
C ASN A 63 -3.61 3.99 8.53
N HIS A 64 -3.60 3.83 9.85
CA HIS A 64 -2.66 4.55 10.72
C HIS A 64 -1.32 3.81 10.75
N ILE A 65 -0.26 4.58 10.89
CA ILE A 65 1.09 4.02 11.06
C ILE A 65 1.19 3.37 12.44
N TYR A 66 1.75 2.18 12.50
CA TYR A 66 2.01 1.46 13.74
C TYR A 66 3.46 1.00 13.84
N ARG A 67 3.87 0.66 15.06
CA ARG A 67 5.25 0.20 15.30
C ARG A 67 5.52 -1.13 14.60
N GLY A 68 6.59 -1.19 13.81
CA GLY A 68 6.99 -2.39 13.05
C GLY A 68 6.46 -2.43 11.62
N GLU A 69 5.76 -1.38 11.18
CA GLU A 69 5.32 -1.28 9.78
C GLU A 69 6.50 -1.05 8.82
N ASN A 70 6.32 -1.45 7.57
CA ASN A 70 7.32 -1.24 6.53
C ASN A 70 7.45 0.25 6.18
N ILE A 71 8.53 0.88 6.63
CA ILE A 71 8.82 2.31 6.41
C ILE A 71 8.98 2.69 4.94
N MET A 72 9.19 1.72 4.03
CA MET A 72 9.24 1.94 2.59
C MET A 72 7.86 1.82 1.93
N ARG A 73 6.78 1.61 2.71
CA ARG A 73 5.41 1.51 2.20
C ARG A 73 4.38 1.95 3.26
N LEU A 74 4.60 3.10 3.86
CA LEU A 74 3.71 3.62 4.88
C LEU A 74 2.33 3.97 4.31
N PRO A 75 1.26 3.77 5.08
CA PRO A 75 -0.09 4.17 4.71
C PRO A 75 -0.27 5.69 4.75
N ARG A 76 -1.32 6.15 4.10
CA ARG A 76 -1.82 7.52 4.24
C ARG A 76 -3.30 7.59 3.93
N PHE A 77 -4.00 8.48 4.60
CA PHE A 77 -5.36 8.83 4.24
C PHE A 77 -5.32 9.95 3.20
N SER A 78 -5.95 9.73 2.06
CA SER A 78 -6.10 10.76 1.03
C SER A 78 -7.28 11.66 1.36
N PHE A 79 -7.08 12.98 1.29
CA PHE A 79 -8.10 14.00 1.41
C PHE A 79 -8.15 14.79 0.10
N ASN A 80 -9.33 15.00 -0.42
CA ASN A 80 -9.63 15.84 -1.56
C ASN A 80 -11.06 16.40 -1.38
N GLU A 81 -11.60 17.10 -2.34
CA GLU A 81 -12.94 17.69 -2.28
C GLU A 81 -14.03 16.64 -2.01
N GLU A 82 -13.93 15.47 -2.62
CA GLU A 82 -14.89 14.37 -2.44
C GLU A 82 -14.71 13.64 -1.10
N PHE A 83 -13.46 13.38 -0.71
CA PHE A 83 -13.10 12.59 0.48
C PHE A 83 -12.59 13.45 1.65
N GLY A 84 -12.75 14.77 1.60
CA GLY A 84 -12.29 15.72 2.62
C GLY A 84 -13.36 16.19 3.61
N LYS A 85 -14.51 15.53 3.68
CA LYS A 85 -15.60 15.87 4.60
C LYS A 85 -15.18 15.76 6.06
N LEU A 86 -15.66 16.69 6.89
CA LEU A 86 -15.30 16.77 8.30
C LEU A 86 -15.62 15.48 9.08
N ASP A 87 -16.74 14.83 8.78
CA ASP A 87 -17.12 13.58 9.44
C ASP A 87 -16.14 12.44 9.14
N ARG A 88 -15.66 12.37 7.89
CA ARG A 88 -14.61 11.41 7.53
C ARG A 88 -13.30 11.72 8.26
N PHE A 89 -12.94 12.99 8.40
CA PHE A 89 -11.75 13.40 9.16
C PHE A 89 -11.85 12.98 10.62
N LYS A 90 -12.99 13.26 11.29
CA LYS A 90 -13.26 12.83 12.66
C LYS A 90 -13.17 11.31 12.79
N MET A 91 -13.85 10.57 11.93
CA MET A 91 -13.79 9.11 11.90
C MET A 91 -12.36 8.58 11.81
N ILE A 92 -11.53 9.19 10.96
CA ILE A 92 -10.11 8.80 10.84
C ILE A 92 -9.38 9.08 12.15
N LEU A 93 -9.54 10.25 12.78
CA LEU A 93 -8.87 10.58 14.04
C LEU A 93 -9.25 9.64 15.18
N GLU A 94 -10.47 9.15 15.19
CA GLU A 94 -10.99 8.23 16.20
C GLU A 94 -10.66 6.76 15.94
N SER A 95 -10.29 6.43 14.68
CA SER A 95 -9.94 5.06 14.29
C SER A 95 -8.55 4.67 14.81
N LYS A 96 -8.35 3.36 15.01
CA LYS A 96 -7.08 2.79 15.47
C LYS A 96 -6.34 2.12 14.32
N ALA A 97 -5.02 2.10 14.42
CA ALA A 97 -4.21 1.32 13.49
C ALA A 97 -4.59 -0.16 13.53
N LEU A 98 -4.80 -0.76 12.36
CA LEU A 98 -4.86 -2.20 12.23
C LEU A 98 -3.44 -2.73 12.02
N ALA A 99 -2.79 -3.13 13.10
CA ALA A 99 -1.48 -3.75 13.05
C ALA A 99 -1.59 -5.20 12.57
N VAL A 100 -0.91 -5.52 11.48
CA VAL A 100 -0.93 -6.85 10.85
C VAL A 100 0.48 -7.41 10.67
N TYR A 101 0.60 -8.73 10.70
CA TYR A 101 1.83 -9.47 10.43
C TYR A 101 1.52 -10.73 9.62
N ASP A 102 2.54 -11.44 9.16
CA ASP A 102 2.40 -12.62 8.29
C ASP A 102 1.49 -12.39 7.07
N VAL A 103 1.64 -11.23 6.45
CA VAL A 103 0.82 -10.85 5.29
C VAL A 103 1.21 -11.67 4.06
N ILE A 104 0.20 -12.22 3.40
CA ILE A 104 0.31 -12.93 2.13
C ILE A 104 -0.68 -12.31 1.15
N PRO A 105 -0.27 -11.98 -0.07
CA PRO A 105 1.09 -12.05 -0.61
C PRO A 105 1.99 -10.96 -0.01
N LYS A 106 3.30 -11.23 0.06
CA LYS A 106 4.28 -10.22 0.52
C LYS A 106 4.47 -9.11 -0.52
N ASP A 107 4.37 -9.45 -1.79
CA ASP A 107 4.46 -8.51 -2.89
C ASP A 107 3.07 -8.11 -3.41
N THR A 108 2.97 -6.91 -3.95
CA THR A 108 1.77 -6.41 -4.61
C THR A 108 1.64 -6.90 -6.06
N ILE A 109 2.73 -7.39 -6.65
CA ILE A 109 2.71 -8.06 -7.95
C ILE A 109 2.54 -9.56 -7.72
N ILE A 110 1.44 -10.09 -8.21
CA ILE A 110 1.07 -11.50 -8.08
C ILE A 110 0.93 -12.15 -9.46
N ASN A 111 1.15 -13.45 -9.52
CA ASN A 111 0.94 -14.26 -10.72
C ASN A 111 -0.52 -14.76 -10.84
N SER A 112 -0.82 -15.41 -11.95
CA SER A 112 -2.17 -15.90 -12.26
C SER A 112 -2.68 -17.04 -11.37
N SER A 113 -1.80 -17.71 -10.63
CA SER A 113 -2.17 -18.80 -9.71
C SER A 113 -2.57 -18.32 -8.32
N PHE A 114 -2.59 -17.02 -8.09
CA PHE A 114 -2.96 -16.47 -6.81
C PHE A 114 -4.47 -16.60 -6.56
N ILE A 115 -4.85 -17.23 -5.45
CA ILE A 115 -6.24 -17.55 -5.10
C ILE A 115 -6.76 -16.85 -3.85
N GLY A 116 -5.91 -16.18 -3.10
CA GLY A 116 -6.32 -15.50 -1.88
C GLY A 116 -5.20 -14.76 -1.18
N MET A 117 -5.56 -14.07 -0.14
CA MET A 117 -4.65 -13.31 0.70
C MET A 117 -4.94 -13.58 2.17
N GLY A 118 -4.02 -13.18 3.04
CA GLY A 118 -4.22 -13.36 4.47
C GLY A 118 -3.23 -12.55 5.29
N PHE A 119 -3.59 -12.35 6.52
CA PHE A 119 -2.74 -11.72 7.52
C PHE A 119 -3.10 -12.21 8.92
N SER A 120 -2.20 -12.05 9.84
CA SER A 120 -2.43 -12.25 11.27
C SER A 120 -2.50 -10.91 11.98
N THR A 121 -3.28 -10.83 13.07
CA THR A 121 -3.39 -9.62 13.89
C THR A 121 -3.72 -9.98 15.33
N ASN A 122 -3.19 -9.21 16.27
CA ASN A 122 -3.55 -9.33 17.69
C ASN A 122 -4.80 -8.53 18.06
N HIS A 123 -5.40 -7.81 17.11
CA HIS A 123 -6.64 -7.10 17.34
C HIS A 123 -7.82 -8.07 17.32
N LYS A 124 -8.73 -7.92 18.28
CA LYS A 124 -10.02 -8.63 18.26
C LYS A 124 -10.91 -7.98 17.20
N LEU A 125 -11.10 -8.70 16.10
CA LEU A 125 -11.94 -8.26 14.98
C LEU A 125 -13.35 -8.83 15.16
N ASN A 126 -14.31 -8.01 15.53
CA ASN A 126 -15.70 -8.45 15.76
C ASN A 126 -16.42 -8.70 14.42
N SER A 127 -16.27 -7.80 13.46
CA SER A 127 -16.79 -7.93 12.10
C SER A 127 -15.74 -7.48 11.08
N ILE A 128 -15.70 -8.13 9.94
CA ILE A 128 -14.84 -7.77 8.81
C ILE A 128 -15.66 -7.92 7.55
N ASN A 129 -15.67 -6.88 6.75
CA ASN A 129 -16.21 -6.92 5.39
C ASN A 129 -15.06 -6.62 4.43
N CYS A 130 -14.94 -7.43 3.38
CA CYS A 130 -13.93 -7.27 2.35
C CYS A 130 -14.61 -7.02 1.01
N PHE A 131 -14.12 -6.02 0.29
CA PHE A 131 -14.66 -5.62 -1.00
C PHE A 131 -13.56 -5.63 -2.05
N HIS A 132 -13.86 -6.18 -3.21
CA HIS A 132 -12.95 -6.17 -4.35
C HIS A 132 -13.36 -5.09 -5.36
N SER A 133 -12.38 -4.34 -5.89
CA SER A 133 -12.62 -3.19 -6.80
C SER A 133 -13.38 -3.54 -8.08
N ASN A 134 -13.32 -4.79 -8.53
CA ASN A 134 -14.00 -5.28 -9.73
C ASN A 134 -15.15 -6.25 -9.39
N SER A 135 -15.71 -6.16 -8.19
CA SER A 135 -16.86 -6.94 -7.73
C SER A 135 -16.68 -8.47 -7.75
N VAL A 136 -15.44 -8.96 -7.74
CA VAL A 136 -15.15 -10.39 -7.57
C VAL A 136 -15.62 -10.82 -6.19
N LYS A 137 -16.33 -11.92 -6.13
CA LYS A 137 -16.83 -12.48 -4.87
C LYS A 137 -15.69 -12.97 -3.99
N LEU A 138 -15.75 -12.60 -2.72
CA LEU A 138 -14.75 -12.92 -1.69
C LEU A 138 -15.41 -13.71 -0.57
N GLU A 139 -14.67 -14.65 -0.03
CA GLU A 139 -14.98 -15.29 1.25
C GLU A 139 -13.89 -15.00 2.27
N THR A 140 -14.31 -14.77 3.51
CA THR A 140 -13.40 -14.45 4.62
C THR A 140 -13.43 -15.58 5.64
N PHE A 141 -12.26 -16.14 5.93
CA PHE A 141 -12.08 -17.23 6.87
C PHE A 141 -11.27 -16.76 8.07
N ARG A 142 -11.76 -17.06 9.26
CA ARG A 142 -11.01 -16.85 10.51
C ARG A 142 -10.37 -18.15 10.91
N ILE A 143 -9.05 -18.15 10.97
CA ILE A 143 -8.25 -19.30 11.39
C ILE A 143 -7.67 -18.98 12.77
N PRO A 144 -8.07 -19.74 13.80
CA PRO A 144 -7.53 -19.53 15.14
C PRO A 144 -6.00 -19.72 15.17
N PRO A 145 -5.30 -18.98 16.06
CA PRO A 145 -5.88 -18.06 17.05
C PRO A 145 -6.16 -16.64 16.51
N ASN A 146 -5.52 -16.18 15.44
CA ASN A 146 -5.52 -14.76 15.09
C ASN A 146 -5.28 -14.45 13.60
N ARG A 147 -5.49 -15.44 12.72
CA ARG A 147 -5.31 -15.27 11.28
C ARG A 147 -6.63 -15.04 10.56
N LEU A 148 -6.60 -14.12 9.60
CA LEU A 148 -7.67 -13.91 8.63
C LEU A 148 -7.18 -14.31 7.23
N GLU A 149 -8.00 -15.07 6.52
CA GLU A 149 -7.80 -15.36 5.10
C GLU A 149 -8.98 -14.85 4.29
N ILE A 150 -8.68 -14.33 3.12
CA ILE A 150 -9.63 -13.83 2.13
C ILE A 150 -9.39 -14.62 0.85
N ARG A 151 -10.38 -15.37 0.40
CA ARG A 151 -10.31 -16.20 -0.80
C ARG A 151 -11.17 -15.62 -1.90
N PHE A 152 -10.65 -15.65 -3.11
CA PHE A 152 -11.39 -15.30 -4.30
C PHE A 152 -12.19 -16.50 -4.77
N LEU A 153 -13.49 -16.33 -4.95
CA LEU A 153 -14.37 -17.41 -5.48
C LEU A 153 -14.32 -17.49 -7.01
N GLU A 154 -13.75 -16.47 -7.64
CA GLU A 154 -13.60 -16.36 -9.08
C GLU A 154 -12.17 -15.88 -9.41
N PRO A 155 -11.63 -16.22 -10.58
CA PRO A 155 -10.33 -15.72 -11.02
C PRO A 155 -10.31 -14.19 -11.08
N ILE A 156 -9.26 -13.58 -10.53
CA ILE A 156 -9.07 -12.13 -10.62
C ILE A 156 -8.57 -11.75 -12.02
N LYS A 157 -9.10 -10.66 -12.54
CA LYS A 157 -8.69 -10.14 -13.85
C LYS A 157 -7.28 -9.56 -13.79
N LYS A 158 -6.55 -9.70 -14.91
CA LYS A 158 -5.25 -9.04 -15.05
C LYS A 158 -5.38 -7.52 -14.89
N GLY A 159 -4.47 -6.92 -14.18
CA GLY A 159 -4.42 -5.49 -13.94
C GLY A 159 -4.49 -5.13 -12.47
N ARG A 160 -4.92 -3.91 -12.17
CA ARG A 160 -5.01 -3.40 -10.80
C ARG A 160 -6.23 -3.97 -10.10
N ASN A 161 -6.01 -4.70 -9.04
CA ASN A 161 -7.04 -5.21 -8.13
C ASN A 161 -6.82 -4.60 -6.74
N ARG A 162 -7.87 -4.07 -6.13
CA ARG A 162 -7.84 -3.51 -4.78
C ARG A 162 -8.81 -4.27 -3.89
N ILE A 163 -8.36 -4.63 -2.70
CA ILE A 163 -9.18 -5.16 -1.62
C ILE A 163 -9.24 -4.09 -0.53
N THR A 164 -10.44 -3.83 -0.05
CA THR A 164 -10.71 -2.90 1.06
C THR A 164 -11.60 -3.55 2.09
#